data_559721f46b60f4b5565f05883b195036
#
_entry.id   559721f46b60f4b5565f05883b195036
#
_cell.length_a   1.000
_cell.length_b   1.000
_cell.length_c   1.000
_cell.angle_alpha   90.00
_cell.angle_beta   90.00
_cell.angle_gamma   90.00
#
_symmetry.space_group_name_H-M   'P 1'
#
loop_
_entity.id
_entity.type
_entity.pdbx_description
1 polymer ?
#
loop_
_entity_poly.entity_id
_entity_poly.type
_entity_poly.pdbx_seq_one_letter_code
_entity_poly.pdbx_strand_id
1 'polypeptide(L)' 'MKNTRSLVSVVDDDESVRESLPDLLREFGFEAQAFASAGEFLTSECVDQTRCLILDIAMPGMTGPDL' A
#
# COMPACT_ATOMS: atom_id res chain seq x y z
N MET A 1 -25.27 2.67 -6.04
CA MET A 1 -24.63 2.18 -6.07
C MET A 1 -23.62 2.45 -5.62
N LYS A 2 -23.23 2.08 -5.40
CA LYS A 2 -22.23 2.20 -4.83
C LYS A 2 -21.08 2.09 -5.43
N ASN A 3 -20.24 2.77 -5.05
CA ASN A 3 -18.92 2.71 -5.52
C ASN A 3 -18.37 1.32 -5.33
N THR A 4 -17.86 0.75 -6.38
CA THR A 4 -17.36 -0.60 -6.32
C THR A 4 -15.86 -0.66 -6.49
N ARG A 5 -15.18 0.46 -6.35
CA ARG A 5 -13.74 0.46 -6.50
C ARG A 5 -13.09 -0.34 -5.38
N SER A 6 -12.09 -1.11 -5.76
CA SER A 6 -11.32 -1.86 -4.79
C SER A 6 -10.30 -0.95 -4.13
N LEU A 7 -10.12 -1.11 -2.85
CA LEU A 7 -9.13 -0.36 -2.13
C LEU A 7 -7.80 -1.12 -2.17
N VAL A 8 -6.77 -0.43 -2.61
CA VAL A 8 -5.40 -0.95 -2.62
C VAL A 8 -4.63 -0.18 -1.57
N SER A 9 -4.04 -0.89 -0.64
CA SER A 9 -3.18 -0.26 0.36
C SER A 9 -1.74 -0.53 0.02
N VAL A 10 -0.93 0.50 0.09
CA VAL A 10 0.48 0.44 -0.25
C VAL A 10 1.28 0.70 1.01
N VAL A 11 2.18 -0.21 1.35
CA VAL A 11 3.06 -0.03 2.50
C VAL A 11 4.49 0.05 1.95
N ASP A 12 5.10 1.22 2.09
CA ASP A 12 6.42 1.45 1.55
C ASP A 12 7.04 2.59 2.35
N ASP A 13 8.29 2.41 2.76
CA ASP A 13 8.96 3.46 3.52
C ASP A 13 9.55 4.55 2.64
N ASP A 14 9.45 4.42 1.33
CA ASP A 14 9.94 5.43 0.40
C ASP A 14 8.84 6.45 0.16
N GLU A 15 9.12 7.68 0.53
CA GLU A 15 8.12 8.74 0.40
C GLU A 15 7.71 8.96 -1.06
N SER A 16 8.67 8.85 -1.98
CA SER A 16 8.36 9.05 -3.39
C SER A 16 7.34 8.03 -3.88
N VAL A 17 7.49 6.79 -3.45
CA VAL A 17 6.55 5.75 -3.84
C VAL A 17 5.18 6.04 -3.23
N ARG A 18 5.16 6.46 -1.96
CA ARG A 18 3.88 6.75 -1.31
C ARG A 18 3.15 7.88 -1.98
N GLU A 19 3.87 8.79 -2.63
CA GLU A 19 3.24 9.90 -3.33
C GLU A 19 2.81 9.54 -4.74
N SER A 20 3.58 8.67 -5.39
CA SER A 20 3.38 8.41 -6.80
C SER A 20 2.45 7.23 -7.08
N LEU A 21 2.64 6.15 -6.34
CA LEU A 21 1.93 4.93 -6.66
C LEU A 21 0.43 5.04 -6.43
N PRO A 22 -0.04 5.68 -5.35
CA PRO A 22 -1.48 5.82 -5.21
C PRO A 22 -2.12 6.60 -6.35
N ASP A 23 -1.44 7.64 -6.83
CA ASP A 23 -1.99 8.40 -7.94
C ASP A 23 -2.13 7.53 -9.19
N LEU A 24 -1.12 6.70 -9.44
CA LEU A 24 -1.19 5.82 -10.59
C LEU A 24 -2.33 4.82 -10.44
N LEU A 25 -2.50 4.27 -9.26
CA LEU A 25 -3.57 3.32 -9.03
C LEU A 25 -4.94 3.96 -9.23
N ARG A 26 -5.07 5.20 -8.80
CA ARG A 26 -6.35 5.90 -8.99
C ARG A 26 -6.65 6.11 -10.47
N GLU A 27 -5.61 6.31 -11.27
CA GLU A 27 -5.83 6.45 -12.70
C GLU A 27 -6.36 5.17 -13.31
N PHE A 28 -6.06 4.04 -12.71
CA PHE A 28 -6.59 2.77 -13.17
C PHE A 28 -7.95 2.44 -12.58
N GLY A 29 -8.52 3.34 -11.79
CA GLY A 29 -9.84 3.13 -11.26
C GLY A 29 -9.90 2.53 -9.87
N PHE A 30 -8.76 2.45 -9.18
CA PHE A 30 -8.73 1.93 -7.84
C PHE A 30 -8.79 3.06 -6.81
N GLU A 31 -9.23 2.72 -5.62
CA GLU A 31 -8.98 3.55 -4.46
C GLU A 31 -7.61 3.19 -3.94
N ALA A 32 -6.88 4.15 -3.42
CA ALA A 32 -5.53 3.86 -2.96
C ALA A 32 -5.19 4.64 -1.71
N GLN A 33 -4.53 3.97 -0.77
CA GLN A 33 -4.01 4.57 0.44
C GLN A 33 -2.57 4.13 0.60
N ALA A 34 -1.75 4.99 1.20
CA ALA A 34 -0.35 4.68 1.37
C ALA A 34 0.04 4.84 2.83
N PHE A 35 0.92 3.96 3.27
CA PHE A 35 1.36 3.94 4.66
C PHE A 35 2.87 3.78 4.69
N ALA A 36 3.50 4.38 5.68
CA ALA A 36 4.95 4.33 5.80
C ALA A 36 5.43 3.02 6.41
N SER A 37 4.56 2.31 7.11
CA SER A 37 4.96 1.06 7.75
C SER A 37 3.76 0.15 7.84
N ALA A 38 4.04 -1.13 8.02
CA ALA A 38 2.98 -2.10 8.23
C ALA A 38 2.20 -1.79 9.51
N GLY A 39 2.88 -1.26 10.52
CA GLY A 39 2.19 -0.91 11.74
C GLY A 39 1.15 0.18 11.52
N GLU A 40 1.48 1.17 10.71
CA GLU A 40 0.52 2.20 10.39
C GLU A 40 -0.69 1.62 9.68
N PHE A 41 -0.44 0.71 8.74
CA PHE A 41 -1.54 0.10 8.02
C PHE A 41 -2.42 -0.70 8.96
N LEU A 42 -1.81 -1.49 9.83
CA LEU A 42 -2.56 -2.38 10.70
C LEU A 42 -3.41 -1.65 11.73
N THR A 43 -3.01 -0.43 12.08
CA THR A 43 -3.78 0.36 13.03
C THR A 43 -4.78 1.28 12.34
N SER A 44 -4.81 1.26 11.01
CA SER A 44 -5.72 2.10 10.27
C SER A 44 -7.07 1.42 10.11
N GLU A 45 -8.05 2.20 9.71
CA GLU A 45 -9.35 1.65 9.40
C GLU A 45 -9.40 0.96 8.05
N CYS A 46 -8.32 1.08 7.29
CA CYS A 46 -8.29 0.51 5.95
C CYS A 46 -8.09 -0.98 5.93
N VAL A 47 -7.69 -1.57 7.06
CA VAL A 47 -7.38 -3.00 7.08
C VAL A 47 -8.55 -3.83 6.58
N ASP A 48 -9.74 -3.54 7.10
CA ASP A 48 -10.92 -4.34 6.75
C ASP A 48 -11.40 -4.06 5.35
N GLN A 49 -11.04 -2.90 4.80
CA GLN A 49 -11.55 -2.48 3.51
C GLN A 49 -10.59 -2.79 2.37
N THR A 50 -9.36 -3.16 2.71
CA THR A 50 -8.32 -3.35 1.70
C THR A 50 -8.55 -4.66 0.96
N ARG A 51 -8.61 -4.58 -0.35
CA ARG A 51 -8.76 -5.74 -1.20
C ARG A 51 -7.42 -6.23 -1.72
N CYS A 52 -6.44 -5.35 -1.80
CA CYS A 52 -5.12 -5.71 -2.29
C CYS A 52 -4.09 -4.93 -1.50
N LEU A 53 -3.08 -5.61 -1.02
CA LEU A 53 -2.02 -4.99 -0.23
C LEU A 53 -0.71 -5.10 -1.00
N ILE A 54 -0.06 -3.97 -1.21
CA ILE A 54 1.23 -3.93 -1.85
C ILE A 54 2.27 -3.61 -0.79
N LEU A 55 3.19 -4.54 -0.59
CA LEU A 55 4.25 -4.36 0.40
C LEU A 55 5.58 -4.26 -0.30
N ASP A 56 6.37 -3.28 0.12
CA ASP A 56 7.74 -3.20 -0.32
C ASP A 56 8.56 -4.16 0.54
N ILE A 57 9.08 -5.20 -0.09
CA ILE A 57 9.85 -6.21 0.63
C ILE A 57 11.34 -5.94 0.56
N ALA A 58 11.75 -4.89 -0.12
CA ALA A 58 13.17 -4.54 -0.22
C ALA A 58 13.55 -3.68 0.98
N MET A 59 13.43 -4.24 2.15
CA MET A 59 13.68 -3.49 3.35
C MET A 59 15.11 -3.63 3.81
N PRO A 60 15.63 -2.60 4.47
CA PRO A 60 16.97 -2.70 5.03
C PRO A 60 17.05 -3.89 5.96
N GLY A 61 18.12 -4.65 5.84
CA GLY A 61 18.33 -5.80 6.69
C GLY A 61 17.75 -7.08 6.17
N MET A 62 16.88 -7.01 5.17
CA MET A 62 16.36 -8.20 4.53
C MET A 62 17.07 -8.38 3.21
N THR A 63 18.00 -9.25 3.17
CA THR A 63 18.76 -9.47 1.95
C THR A 63 18.37 -10.80 1.34
N GLY A 64 18.59 -10.94 0.04
CA GLY A 64 18.29 -12.16 -0.64
C GLY A 64 18.95 -13.37 -0.05
N PRO A 65 20.23 -13.28 0.32
CA PRO A 65 20.88 -14.46 0.87
C PRO A 65 20.25 -14.97 2.15
N ASP A 66 19.51 -14.15 2.81
CA ASP A 66 18.86 -14.57 4.05
C ASP A 66 17.62 -15.41 3.79
N LEU A 67 17.24 -15.46 2.59
CA LEU A 67 16.02 -16.21 2.23
C LEU A 67 16.33 -17.67 1.84
#